data_2325e56f08ce325ac05aa6c711fde2e1
#
_entry.id   2325e56f08ce325ac05aa6c711fde2e1
#
_cell.length_a   1.000
_cell.length_b   1.000
_cell.length_c   1.000
_cell.angle_alpha   90.00
_cell.angle_beta   90.00
_cell.angle_gamma   90.00
#
_symmetry.space_group_name_H-M   'P 1'
#
loop_
_entity.id
_entity.type
_entity.pdbx_description
1 polymer ?
#
loop_
_entity_poly.entity_id
_entity_poly.type
_entity_poly.pdbx_seq_one_letter_code
_entity_poly.pdbx_strand_id
1 'polypeptide(L)'
;MSRLLKESSKRILVTGGAGFLGSHLCEKLLDEGHDVICADNFYSATKQNILHLLGRPNFELIRHDITFPLYLEVDEIYNLA
;
A
#
# COMPACT_ATOMS: atom_id res chain seq x y z
N MET A 1 8.80 -19.87 12.02
CA MET A 1 8.00 -19.89 12.25
C MET A 1 7.15 -19.13 11.87
N SER A 2 7.46 -18.63 11.55
CA SER A 2 6.83 -17.57 11.11
C SER A 2 5.73 -17.74 10.13
N ARG A 3 5.67 -18.85 9.43
CA ARG A 3 4.59 -19.09 8.51
C ARG A 3 3.24 -19.09 9.22
N LEU A 4 3.17 -19.68 10.41
CA LEU A 4 1.94 -19.64 11.16
C LEU A 4 1.58 -18.24 11.55
N LEU A 5 2.58 -17.42 11.87
CA LEU A 5 2.29 -16.04 12.21
C LEU A 5 1.75 -15.26 11.05
N LYS A 6 2.05 -15.71 9.83
CA LYS A 6 1.58 -15.01 8.65
C LYS A 6 0.22 -15.44 8.19
N GLU A 7 -0.42 -16.36 8.88
CA GLU A 7 -1.76 -16.75 8.50
C GLU A 7 -2.74 -15.59 8.56
N SER A 8 -2.48 -14.64 9.44
CA SER A 8 -3.37 -13.48 9.56
C SER A 8 -2.96 -12.34 8.66
N SER A 9 -1.87 -12.48 7.91
CA SER A 9 -1.46 -11.41 7.03
C SER A 9 -2.38 -11.34 5.82
N LYS A 10 -2.55 -10.14 5.30
CA LYS A 10 -3.44 -9.88 4.19
C LYS A 10 -2.69 -9.14 3.12
N ARG A 11 -3.22 -9.22 1.90
CA ARG A 11 -2.76 -8.40 0.81
C ARG A 11 -3.70 -7.23 0.68
N ILE A 12 -3.18 -6.03 0.91
CA ILE A 12 -4.02 -4.84 1.08
C ILE A 12 -3.63 -3.81 0.04
N LEU A 13 -4.65 -3.28 -0.63
CA LEU A 13 -4.47 -2.20 -1.58
C LEU A 13 -4.85 -0.89 -0.91
N VAL A 14 -3.95 0.09 -0.99
CA VAL A 14 -4.23 1.42 -0.48
C VAL A 14 -4.17 2.38 -1.66
N THR A 15 -5.31 2.90 -2.08
CA THR A 15 -5.34 3.90 -3.15
C THR A 15 -5.17 5.27 -2.53
N GLY A 16 -4.39 6.12 -3.19
CA GLY A 16 -4.02 7.40 -2.59
C GLY A 16 -2.99 7.23 -1.49
N GLY A 17 -2.27 6.11 -1.51
CA GLY A 17 -1.36 5.78 -0.41
C GLY A 17 -0.10 6.60 -0.35
N ALA A 18 0.21 7.38 -1.40
CA ALA A 18 1.39 8.23 -1.38
C ALA A 18 1.14 9.56 -0.69
N GLY A 19 -0.10 9.88 -0.32
CA GLY A 19 -0.40 11.07 0.45
C GLY A 19 0.04 10.91 1.89
N PHE A 20 -0.12 11.98 2.67
CA PHE A 20 0.34 11.98 4.04
C PHE A 20 -0.34 10.90 4.87
N LEU A 21 -1.67 10.88 4.86
CA LEU A 21 -2.39 9.89 5.65
C LEU A 21 -2.20 8.49 5.11
N GLY A 22 -2.19 8.37 3.78
CA GLY A 22 -2.03 7.05 3.17
C GLY A 22 -0.68 6.45 3.44
N SER A 23 0.38 7.27 3.46
CA SER A 23 1.71 6.75 3.73
C SER A 23 1.82 6.23 5.16
N HIS A 24 1.19 6.92 6.11
CA HIS A 24 1.17 6.46 7.48
C HIS A 24 0.39 5.16 7.63
N LEU A 25 -0.72 5.05 6.92
CA LEU A 25 -1.49 3.81 6.93
C LEU A 25 -0.69 2.67 6.34
N CYS A 26 -0.02 2.91 5.21
CA CYS A 26 0.82 1.88 4.60
C CYS A 26 1.88 1.40 5.57
N GLU A 27 2.54 2.32 6.24
CA GLU A 27 3.58 1.93 7.19
C GLU A 27 3.01 1.09 8.32
N LYS A 28 1.86 1.49 8.85
CA LYS A 28 1.25 0.74 9.94
C LYS A 28 0.89 -0.67 9.49
N LEU A 29 0.30 -0.80 8.31
CA LEU A 29 -0.08 -2.10 7.80
C LEU A 29 1.13 -2.99 7.56
N LEU A 30 2.21 -2.41 7.04
CA LEU A 30 3.45 -3.17 6.85
C LEU A 30 4.02 -3.63 8.18
N ASP A 31 3.97 -2.77 9.19
CA ASP A 31 4.49 -3.12 10.51
C ASP A 31 3.66 -4.23 11.14
N GLU A 32 2.42 -4.36 10.75
CA GLU A 32 1.55 -5.43 11.24
C GLU A 32 1.73 -6.73 10.46
N GLY A 33 2.62 -6.75 9.49
CA GLY A 33 2.93 -7.97 8.76
C GLY A 33 2.16 -8.19 7.49
N HIS A 34 1.41 -7.20 7.03
CA HIS A 34 0.66 -7.35 5.80
C HIS A 34 1.50 -7.03 4.58
N ASP A 35 1.06 -7.52 3.43
CA ASP A 35 1.61 -7.10 2.14
C ASP A 35 0.77 -5.92 1.65
N VAL A 36 1.43 -4.83 1.31
CA VAL A 36 0.75 -3.59 0.98
C VAL A 36 1.09 -3.16 -0.43
N ILE A 37 0.06 -2.88 -1.22
CA ILE A 37 0.21 -2.30 -2.54
C ILE A 37 -0.35 -0.89 -2.47
N CYS A 38 0.51 0.08 -2.74
CA CYS A 38 0.13 1.48 -2.75
C CYS A 38 -0.10 1.90 -4.20
N ALA A 39 -1.31 2.30 -4.52
CA ALA A 39 -1.63 2.78 -5.86
C ALA A 39 -1.95 4.27 -5.77
N ASP A 40 -1.23 5.07 -6.55
CA ASP A 40 -1.39 6.51 -6.49
C ASP A 40 -1.05 7.09 -7.85
N ASN A 41 -1.76 8.13 -8.26
CA ASN A 41 -1.44 8.81 -9.50
C ASN A 41 -0.45 9.95 -9.29
N PHE A 42 -0.11 10.26 -8.04
CA PHE A 42 0.83 11.31 -7.67
C PHE A 42 0.41 12.69 -8.16
N TYR A 43 -0.87 12.88 -8.33
CA TYR A 43 -1.37 14.16 -8.82
C TYR A 43 -1.16 15.25 -7.77
N SER A 44 -1.48 14.94 -6.51
CA SER A 44 -1.33 15.91 -5.43
C SER A 44 -0.43 15.43 -4.31
N ALA A 45 0.24 14.29 -4.49
CA ALA A 45 1.11 13.72 -3.48
C ALA A 45 2.52 13.63 -4.02
N THR A 46 3.50 13.51 -3.14
CA THR A 46 4.88 13.37 -3.54
C THR A 46 5.42 12.03 -3.08
N LYS A 47 6.42 11.54 -3.79
CA LYS A 47 7.06 10.30 -3.39
C LYS A 47 7.76 10.42 -2.05
N GLN A 48 8.03 11.63 -1.61
CA GLN A 48 8.75 11.81 -0.34
C GLN A 48 8.01 11.16 0.82
N ASN A 49 6.69 11.14 0.76
CA ASN A 49 5.91 10.55 1.83
C ASN A 49 6.13 9.06 1.99
N ILE A 50 6.58 8.37 0.94
CA ILE A 50 6.70 6.92 0.96
C ILE A 50 8.12 6.42 0.69
N LEU A 51 9.11 7.34 0.60
CA LEU A 51 10.48 6.92 0.32
C LEU A 51 10.97 5.89 1.32
N HIS A 52 10.60 6.07 2.59
CA HIS A 52 11.07 5.18 3.64
C HIS A 52 10.42 3.78 3.54
N LEU A 53 9.43 3.62 2.68
CA LEU A 53 8.76 2.33 2.51
C LEU A 53 9.27 1.57 1.30
N LEU A 54 9.92 2.25 0.36
CA LEU A 54 10.22 1.66 -0.94
C LEU A 54 11.18 0.47 -0.88
N GLY A 55 11.97 0.36 0.16
CA GLY A 55 12.88 -0.76 0.30
C GLY A 55 12.32 -1.95 1.04
N ARG A 56 11.10 -1.86 1.53
CA ARG A 56 10.55 -2.94 2.34
C ARG A 56 10.07 -4.08 1.43
N PRO A 57 10.32 -5.32 1.83
CA PRO A 57 10.06 -6.45 0.93
C PRO A 57 8.59 -6.71 0.67
N ASN A 58 7.71 -6.25 1.54
CA ASN A 58 6.28 -6.50 1.37
C ASN A 58 5.53 -5.24 0.97
N PHE A 59 6.23 -4.27 0.38
CA PHE A 59 5.62 -3.04 -0.10
C PHE A 59 5.83 -2.91 -1.60
N GLU A 60 4.74 -2.58 -2.31
CA GLU A 60 4.81 -2.36 -3.75
C GLU A 60 4.11 -1.06 -4.08
N LEU A 61 4.76 -0.23 -4.89
CA LEU A 61 4.20 1.03 -5.33
C LEU A 61 3.80 0.93 -6.79
N ILE A 62 2.54 1.29 -7.07
CA ILE A 62 2.03 1.32 -8.44
C ILE A 62 1.56 2.72 -8.74
N ARG A 63 2.08 3.29 -9.82
CA ARG A 63 1.55 4.55 -10.30
C ARG A 63 0.34 4.24 -11.17
N HIS A 64 -0.82 4.69 -10.74
CA HIS A 64 -2.07 4.33 -11.40
C HIS A 64 -3.04 5.50 -11.39
N ASP A 65 -3.60 5.79 -12.55
CA ASP A 65 -4.64 6.78 -12.68
C ASP A 65 -5.97 6.09 -12.40
N ILE A 66 -6.70 6.58 -11.42
CA ILE A 66 -7.93 5.92 -10.99
C ILE A 66 -9.02 5.93 -12.03
N THR A 67 -8.83 6.67 -13.13
CA THR A 67 -9.80 6.63 -14.23
C THR A 67 -9.75 5.32 -14.99
N PHE A 68 -8.71 4.50 -14.76
CA PHE A 68 -8.60 3.20 -15.41
C PHE A 68 -8.79 2.10 -14.39
N PRO A 69 -9.40 0.97 -14.81
CA PRO A 69 -9.58 -0.14 -13.88
C PRO A 69 -8.25 -0.69 -13.39
N LEU A 70 -8.22 -1.11 -12.15
CA LEU A 70 -7.06 -1.74 -11.56
C LEU A 70 -7.49 -3.12 -11.06
N TYR A 71 -6.98 -4.16 -11.72
CA TYR A 71 -7.38 -5.52 -11.42
C TYR A 71 -6.31 -6.20 -10.60
N LEU A 72 -6.57 -6.35 -9.31
CA LEU A 72 -5.66 -6.99 -8.38
C LEU A 72 -6.44 -7.89 -7.44
N GLU A 73 -5.82 -8.98 -7.07
CA GLU A 73 -6.39 -9.85 -6.04
C GLU A 73 -5.89 -9.37 -4.71
N VAL A 74 -6.77 -8.79 -3.92
CA VAL A 74 -6.41 -8.29 -2.60
C VAL A 74 -7.50 -8.68 -1.60
N ASP A 75 -7.13 -8.68 -0.34
CA ASP A 75 -8.06 -9.03 0.72
C ASP A 75 -8.82 -7.81 1.22
N GLU A 76 -8.20 -6.65 1.20
CA GLU A 76 -8.81 -5.41 1.67
C GLU A 76 -8.39 -4.26 0.79
N ILE A 77 -9.24 -3.25 0.74
CA ILE A 77 -8.96 -2.01 0.00
C ILE A 77 -9.25 -0.83 0.91
N TYR A 78 -8.26 0.05 1.03
CA TYR A 78 -8.44 1.34 1.68
C TYR A 78 -8.37 2.40 0.60
N ASN A 79 -9.49 3.06 0.36
CA ASN A 79 -9.58 4.04 -0.73
C ASN A 79 -9.46 5.43 -0.15
N LEU A 80 -8.26 6.02 -0.26
CA LEU A 80 -7.98 7.37 0.24
C LEU A 80 -7.84 8.40 -0.88
N ALA A 81 -8.04 7.97 -2.10
CA ALA A 81 -7.92 8.87 -3.25
C ALA A 81 -9.14 9.78 -3.38
#